data_417af4383d0f221a8c137ec79007aee1
#
_entry.id   417af4383d0f221a8c137ec79007aee1
#
_cell.length_a   1.000
_cell.length_b   1.000
_cell.length_c   1.000
_cell.angle_alpha   90.00
_cell.angle_beta   90.00
_cell.angle_gamma   90.00
#
_symmetry.space_group_name_H-M   'P 1'
#
loop_
_entity.id
_entity.type
_entity.pdbx_description
1 polymer ?
#
loop_
_entity_poly.entity_id
_entity_poly.type
_entity_poly.pdbx_seq_one_letter_code
_entity_poly.pdbx_strand_id
1 'polypeptide(L)'
;MKEENEILLLKGNEAIAHAAIRCGCDGYFGYPITPQSEVLETLAALEPWKTTGMVVLQAESEVASINMLYGGGGTGKRVMTSSSSPGVALMQEGISYMAGAEIPGLIVNVQRGGPGLGTIQPSQSDYNQATRGGGNGDYNVIVLAPASVQEMAD
;
A
#
# COMPACT_ATOMS: atom_id res chain seq x y z
N MET A 1 3.73 4.30 -31.05
CA MET A 1 4.00 2.87 -30.76
C MET A 1 2.67 2.27 -30.35
N LYS A 2 2.25 1.14 -30.94
CA LYS A 2 1.10 0.40 -30.39
C LYS A 2 1.55 -0.17 -29.06
N GLU A 3 0.87 0.19 -27.99
CA GLU A 3 1.01 -0.54 -26.73
C GLU A 3 0.57 -1.99 -27.02
N GLU A 4 1.52 -2.91 -26.99
CA GLU A 4 1.18 -4.33 -26.99
C GLU A 4 0.52 -4.60 -25.63
N ASN A 5 -0.73 -5.04 -25.65
CA ASN A 5 -1.42 -5.48 -24.45
C ASN A 5 -0.69 -6.71 -23.90
N GLU A 6 0.05 -6.51 -22.84
CA GLU A 6 0.74 -7.60 -22.16
C GLU A 6 -0.26 -8.32 -21.25
N ILE A 7 -0.40 -9.63 -21.46
CA ILE A 7 -1.25 -10.47 -20.62
C ILE A 7 -0.35 -11.24 -19.65
N LEU A 8 -0.55 -11.01 -18.36
CA LEU A 8 0.19 -11.67 -17.29
C LEU A 8 -0.77 -12.48 -16.41
N LEU A 9 -0.33 -13.65 -15.99
CA LEU A 9 -1.02 -14.45 -14.97
C LEU A 9 -0.35 -14.17 -13.62
N LEU A 10 -1.00 -13.36 -12.80
CA LEU A 10 -0.46 -12.86 -11.55
C LEU A 10 -1.41 -13.12 -10.38
N LYS A 11 -0.85 -13.23 -9.18
CA LYS A 11 -1.61 -13.06 -7.94
C LYS A 11 -1.93 -11.57 -7.72
N GLY A 12 -2.92 -11.27 -6.88
CA GLY A 12 -3.29 -9.88 -6.56
C GLY A 12 -2.12 -9.04 -6.04
N ASN A 13 -1.32 -9.57 -5.11
CA ASN A 13 -0.15 -8.86 -4.58
C ASN A 13 0.92 -8.56 -5.66
N GLU A 14 1.13 -9.51 -6.58
CA GLU A 14 2.05 -9.31 -7.72
C GLU A 14 1.50 -8.26 -8.69
N ALA A 15 0.19 -8.29 -8.96
CA ALA A 15 -0.46 -7.29 -9.81
C ALA A 15 -0.31 -5.87 -9.24
N ILE A 16 -0.48 -5.68 -7.93
CA ILE A 16 -0.26 -4.40 -7.24
C ILE A 16 1.18 -3.91 -7.46
N ALA A 17 2.18 -4.78 -7.32
CA ALA A 17 3.58 -4.42 -7.51
C ALA A 17 3.87 -3.99 -8.97
N HIS A 18 3.37 -4.75 -9.95
CA HIS A 18 3.48 -4.41 -11.37
C HIS A 18 2.78 -3.10 -11.71
N ALA A 19 1.57 -2.89 -11.20
CA ALA A 19 0.79 -1.67 -11.40
C ALA A 19 1.53 -0.44 -10.84
N ALA A 20 2.06 -0.54 -9.62
CA ALA A 20 2.82 0.55 -9.00
C ALA A 20 3.98 1.03 -9.87
N ILE A 21 4.76 0.11 -10.44
CA ILE A 21 5.86 0.44 -11.34
C ILE A 21 5.34 1.13 -12.61
N ARG A 22 4.28 0.59 -13.22
CA ARG A 22 3.71 1.09 -14.49
C ARG A 22 3.03 2.44 -14.34
N CYS A 23 2.39 2.70 -13.18
CA CYS A 23 1.79 3.99 -12.86
C CYS A 23 2.82 5.09 -12.54
N GLY A 24 4.11 4.76 -12.53
CA GLY A 24 5.17 5.71 -12.22
C GLY A 24 5.23 6.06 -10.73
N CYS A 25 5.07 5.07 -9.86
CA CYS A 25 5.34 5.23 -8.43
C CYS A 25 6.83 5.53 -8.23
N ASP A 26 7.13 6.56 -7.45
CA ASP A 26 8.51 6.98 -7.15
C ASP A 26 9.10 6.22 -5.95
N GLY A 27 8.26 5.74 -5.04
CA GLY A 27 8.74 5.07 -3.84
C GLY A 27 7.74 4.14 -3.17
N TYR A 28 8.23 2.99 -2.73
CA TYR A 28 7.53 2.04 -1.88
C TYR A 28 8.28 1.88 -0.55
N PHE A 29 7.56 2.03 0.55
CA PHE A 29 8.07 1.89 1.90
C PHE A 29 7.20 0.89 2.66
N GLY A 30 7.68 -0.32 2.90
CA GLY A 30 6.85 -1.37 3.48
C GLY A 30 7.54 -2.16 4.58
N TYR A 31 6.73 -2.76 5.43
CA TYR A 31 7.16 -3.74 6.41
C TYR A 31 6.40 -5.05 6.17
N PRO A 32 7.09 -6.20 6.11
CA PRO A 32 6.46 -7.47 5.75
C PRO A 32 5.47 -7.92 6.82
N ILE A 33 4.27 -8.26 6.37
CA ILE A 33 3.21 -8.87 7.19
C ILE A 33 2.34 -9.75 6.30
N THR A 34 2.02 -10.98 6.74
CA THR A 34 1.13 -11.89 6.01
C THR A 34 -0.30 -11.32 5.98
N PRO A 35 -1.01 -11.32 4.82
CA PRO A 35 -0.63 -11.92 3.54
C PRO A 35 -0.07 -10.94 2.49
N GLN A 36 0.40 -9.75 2.86
CA GLN A 36 0.85 -8.74 1.88
C GLN A 36 2.35 -8.80 1.52
N SER A 37 3.17 -9.61 2.19
CA SER A 37 4.64 -9.64 1.99
C SER A 37 5.07 -9.81 0.54
N GLU A 38 4.28 -10.52 -0.26
CA GLU A 38 4.55 -10.72 -1.69
C GLU A 38 4.62 -9.41 -2.50
N VAL A 39 4.01 -8.31 -2.04
CA VAL A 39 4.13 -7.01 -2.72
C VAL A 39 5.58 -6.53 -2.67
N LEU A 40 6.19 -6.52 -1.48
CA LEU A 40 7.58 -6.14 -1.29
C LEU A 40 8.54 -7.11 -2.01
N GLU A 41 8.29 -8.42 -1.89
CA GLU A 41 9.08 -9.46 -2.53
C GLU A 41 9.07 -9.32 -4.04
N THR A 42 7.90 -9.06 -4.64
CA THR A 42 7.77 -8.85 -6.09
C THR A 42 8.49 -7.58 -6.54
N LEU A 43 8.33 -6.47 -5.82
CA LEU A 43 9.07 -5.24 -6.10
C LEU A 43 10.58 -5.44 -6.01
N ALA A 44 11.04 -6.18 -5.00
CA ALA A 44 12.46 -6.50 -4.86
C ALA A 44 12.97 -7.35 -6.02
N ALA A 45 12.19 -8.33 -6.49
CA ALA A 45 12.54 -9.19 -7.61
C ALA A 45 12.54 -8.45 -8.97
N LEU A 46 11.65 -7.48 -9.14
CA LEU A 46 11.56 -6.66 -10.37
C LEU A 46 12.63 -5.56 -10.45
N GLU A 47 13.30 -5.25 -9.35
CA GLU A 47 14.38 -4.26 -9.27
C GLU A 47 14.06 -2.91 -9.95
N PRO A 48 12.90 -2.28 -9.66
CA PRO A 48 12.46 -1.09 -10.40
C PRO A 48 13.39 0.11 -10.28
N TRP A 49 14.28 0.14 -9.29
CA TRP A 49 15.34 1.15 -9.19
C TRP A 49 16.32 1.13 -10.36
N LYS A 50 16.45 -0.01 -11.06
CA LYS A 50 17.29 -0.13 -12.26
C LYS A 50 16.60 0.35 -13.53
N THR A 51 15.27 0.37 -13.57
CA THR A 51 14.49 0.65 -14.77
C THR A 51 13.76 1.99 -14.74
N THR A 52 13.07 2.28 -13.63
CA THR A 52 12.27 3.49 -13.47
C THR A 52 12.83 4.47 -12.44
N GLY A 53 13.81 4.05 -11.65
CA GLY A 53 14.35 4.84 -10.53
C GLY A 53 13.47 4.77 -9.26
N MET A 54 12.45 3.95 -9.24
CA MET A 54 11.58 3.76 -8.07
C MET A 54 12.38 3.25 -6.87
N VAL A 55 12.28 3.94 -5.76
CA VAL A 55 12.89 3.49 -4.49
C VAL A 55 12.04 2.40 -3.86
N VAL A 56 12.64 1.29 -3.49
CA VAL A 56 11.99 0.22 -2.74
C VAL A 56 12.76 0.01 -1.44
N LEU A 57 12.11 0.23 -0.31
CA LEU A 57 12.76 0.15 0.99
C LEU A 57 11.90 -0.61 1.99
N GLN A 58 12.51 -1.58 2.65
CA GLN A 58 11.90 -2.23 3.80
C GLN A 58 12.15 -1.38 5.05
N ALA A 59 11.06 -0.91 5.66
CA ALA A 59 11.09 -0.20 6.93
C ALA A 59 11.26 -1.18 8.11
N GLU A 60 11.57 -0.67 9.27
CA GLU A 60 11.69 -1.47 10.50
C GLU A 60 10.34 -1.82 11.15
N SER A 61 9.28 -1.11 10.78
CA SER A 61 7.93 -1.26 11.33
C SER A 61 6.90 -0.56 10.45
N GLU A 62 5.62 -0.82 10.68
CA GLU A 62 4.53 -0.11 10.02
C GLU A 62 4.50 1.38 10.39
N VAL A 63 4.85 1.72 11.62
CA VAL A 63 4.98 3.12 12.05
C VAL A 63 6.08 3.83 11.26
N ALA A 64 7.22 3.17 11.05
CA ALA A 64 8.28 3.71 10.20
C ALA A 64 7.83 3.83 8.74
N SER A 65 7.13 2.82 8.21
CA SER A 65 6.60 2.82 6.83
C SER A 65 5.69 4.02 6.56
N ILE A 66 4.72 4.29 7.45
CA ILE A 66 3.79 5.41 7.25
C ILE A 66 4.50 6.77 7.37
N ASN A 67 5.50 6.89 8.24
CA ASN A 67 6.28 8.12 8.36
C ASN A 67 7.19 8.35 7.13
N MET A 68 7.74 7.29 6.55
CA MET A 68 8.46 7.38 5.26
C MET A 68 7.51 7.76 4.12
N LEU A 69 6.29 7.22 4.11
CA LEU A 69 5.25 7.61 3.16
C LEU A 69 4.91 9.10 3.29
N TYR A 70 4.69 9.58 4.51
CA TYR A 70 4.43 10.97 4.83
C TYR A 70 5.56 11.89 4.32
N GLY A 71 6.82 11.55 4.66
CA GLY A 71 7.98 12.32 4.21
C GLY A 71 8.15 12.30 2.68
N GLY A 72 8.01 11.14 2.06
CA GLY A 72 8.10 11.00 0.59
C GLY A 72 7.01 11.77 -0.14
N GLY A 73 5.76 11.66 0.31
CA GLY A 73 4.64 12.43 -0.24
C GLY A 73 4.83 13.93 -0.10
N GLY A 74 5.40 14.40 1.03
CA GLY A 74 5.74 15.81 1.27
C GLY A 74 6.75 16.39 0.29
N THR A 75 7.51 15.56 -0.41
CA THR A 75 8.40 15.99 -1.50
C THR A 75 7.71 16.11 -2.86
N GLY A 76 6.40 15.87 -2.94
CA GLY A 76 5.64 15.86 -4.18
C GLY A 76 5.80 14.59 -5.01
N LYS A 77 6.33 13.51 -4.43
CA LYS A 77 6.55 12.22 -5.05
C LYS A 77 5.32 11.30 -4.91
N ARG A 78 5.11 10.44 -5.91
CA ARG A 78 4.11 9.37 -5.84
C ARG A 78 4.66 8.25 -5.00
N VAL A 79 4.12 8.06 -3.82
CA VAL A 79 4.62 7.08 -2.86
C VAL A 79 3.51 6.17 -2.38
N MET A 80 3.88 4.93 -2.07
CA MET A 80 2.95 3.94 -1.57
C MET A 80 3.54 3.10 -0.44
N THR A 81 2.66 2.53 0.34
CA THR A 81 2.94 1.45 1.29
C THR A 81 1.88 0.36 1.18
N SER A 82 2.20 -0.81 1.63
CA SER A 82 1.22 -1.88 1.83
C SER A 82 1.40 -2.53 3.18
N SER A 83 0.30 -2.98 3.76
CA SER A 83 0.28 -3.70 5.03
C SER A 83 -0.95 -4.63 5.11
N SER A 84 -1.17 -5.20 6.24
CA SER A 84 -2.37 -5.97 6.57
C SER A 84 -3.00 -5.38 7.83
N SER A 85 -4.24 -5.72 8.09
CA SER A 85 -5.11 -5.24 9.16
C SER A 85 -4.44 -4.71 10.44
N PRO A 86 -3.59 -5.50 11.16
CA PRO A 86 -2.93 -4.99 12.38
C PRO A 86 -1.89 -3.91 12.07
N GLY A 87 -1.19 -4.03 10.94
CA GLY A 87 -0.20 -3.03 10.54
C GLY A 87 -0.86 -1.71 10.10
N VAL A 88 -1.99 -1.76 9.40
CA VAL A 88 -2.77 -0.55 9.08
C VAL A 88 -3.31 0.10 10.36
N ALA A 89 -3.64 -0.67 11.39
CA ALA A 89 -4.01 -0.12 12.69
C ALA A 89 -2.86 0.72 13.31
N LEU A 90 -1.60 0.27 13.18
CA LEU A 90 -0.43 1.04 13.62
C LEU A 90 -0.17 2.30 12.78
N MET A 91 -0.64 2.35 11.54
CA MET A 91 -0.45 3.48 10.63
C MET A 91 -1.45 4.63 10.86
N GLN A 92 -2.48 4.45 11.67
CA GLN A 92 -3.61 5.40 11.77
C GLN A 92 -3.18 6.82 12.19
N GLU A 93 -2.22 6.95 13.07
CA GLU A 93 -1.67 8.26 13.45
C GLU A 93 -1.01 8.95 12.25
N GLY A 94 -0.17 8.23 11.50
CA GLY A 94 0.48 8.78 10.32
C GLY A 94 -0.52 9.15 9.20
N ILE A 95 -1.59 8.38 9.04
CA ILE A 95 -2.68 8.70 8.11
C ILE A 95 -3.34 10.03 8.50
N SER A 96 -3.59 10.25 9.81
CA SER A 96 -4.14 11.52 10.27
C SER A 96 -3.18 12.70 10.05
N TYR A 97 -1.88 12.49 10.18
CA TYR A 97 -0.86 13.51 9.87
C TYR A 97 -0.85 13.85 8.37
N MET A 98 -0.93 12.85 7.51
CA MET A 98 -1.02 13.07 6.07
C MET A 98 -2.27 13.87 5.69
N ALA A 99 -3.42 13.54 6.29
CA ALA A 99 -4.66 14.28 6.11
C ALA A 99 -4.52 15.74 6.59
N GLY A 100 -3.96 15.96 7.77
CA GLY A 100 -3.76 17.30 8.32
C GLY A 100 -2.78 18.17 7.52
N ALA A 101 -1.81 17.56 6.85
CA ALA A 101 -0.84 18.23 6.01
C ALA A 101 -1.22 18.26 4.52
N GLU A 102 -2.38 17.70 4.15
CA GLU A 102 -2.86 17.58 2.76
C GLU A 102 -1.85 16.85 1.83
N ILE A 103 -1.16 15.84 2.38
CA ILE A 103 -0.15 15.07 1.65
C ILE A 103 -0.78 13.77 1.12
N PRO A 104 -0.75 13.54 -0.20
CA PRO A 104 -1.28 12.31 -0.79
C PRO A 104 -0.33 11.12 -0.61
N GLY A 105 -0.90 9.94 -0.54
CA GLY A 105 -0.17 8.67 -0.56
C GLY A 105 -1.12 7.50 -0.75
N LEU A 106 -0.61 6.41 -1.31
CA LEU A 106 -1.37 5.18 -1.50
C LEU A 106 -1.05 4.19 -0.39
N ILE A 107 -2.09 3.73 0.30
CA ILE A 107 -1.98 2.70 1.33
C ILE A 107 -2.81 1.50 0.90
N VAL A 108 -2.17 0.36 0.73
CA VAL A 108 -2.82 -0.90 0.36
C VAL A 108 -3.00 -1.76 1.62
N ASN A 109 -4.24 -2.06 1.97
CA ASN A 109 -4.58 -2.99 3.04
C ASN A 109 -4.98 -4.35 2.47
N VAL A 110 -4.09 -5.32 2.55
CA VAL A 110 -4.40 -6.71 2.25
C VAL A 110 -4.98 -7.35 3.52
N GLN A 111 -6.31 -7.29 3.66
CA GLN A 111 -7.00 -7.59 4.90
C GLN A 111 -6.87 -9.04 5.34
N ARG A 112 -6.77 -9.23 6.65
CA ARG A 112 -6.84 -10.53 7.32
C ARG A 112 -7.78 -10.48 8.52
N GLY A 113 -8.18 -11.64 9.03
CA GLY A 113 -9.12 -11.73 10.16
C GLY A 113 -8.56 -11.15 11.46
N GLY A 114 -9.32 -10.29 12.10
CA GLY A 114 -9.11 -9.71 13.42
C GLY A 114 -10.24 -10.09 14.38
N PRO A 115 -10.31 -9.46 15.58
CA PRO A 115 -9.45 -8.38 16.10
C PRO A 115 -8.09 -8.85 16.63
N GLY A 116 -7.23 -7.88 16.96
CA GLY A 116 -5.87 -8.09 17.46
C GLY A 116 -4.95 -8.61 16.37
N LEU A 117 -4.05 -9.54 16.73
CA LEU A 117 -3.19 -10.21 15.76
C LEU A 117 -4.02 -11.00 14.73
N GLY A 118 -5.15 -11.55 15.18
CA GLY A 118 -6.12 -12.25 14.35
C GLY A 118 -5.58 -13.52 13.71
N THR A 119 -6.00 -13.75 12.47
CA THR A 119 -5.60 -14.90 11.67
C THR A 119 -5.01 -14.43 10.33
N ILE A 120 -4.30 -15.30 9.62
CA ILE A 120 -3.81 -15.01 8.26
C ILE A 120 -4.88 -15.25 7.19
N GLN A 121 -6.08 -15.68 7.57
CA GLN A 121 -7.18 -15.92 6.63
C GLN A 121 -7.75 -14.63 6.07
N PRO A 122 -8.18 -14.60 4.81
CA PRO A 122 -8.83 -13.46 4.21
C PRO A 122 -10.04 -12.99 5.01
N SER A 123 -10.23 -11.68 5.09
CA SER A 123 -11.35 -11.07 5.79
C SER A 123 -11.71 -9.73 5.15
N GLN A 124 -12.92 -9.25 5.44
CA GLN A 124 -13.40 -7.91 5.09
C GLN A 124 -13.83 -7.13 6.34
N SER A 125 -13.18 -7.41 7.47
CA SER A 125 -13.58 -6.84 8.77
C SER A 125 -13.08 -5.41 9.01
N ASP A 126 -12.19 -4.88 8.18
CA ASP A 126 -11.61 -3.55 8.33
C ASP A 126 -12.44 -2.42 7.68
N TYR A 127 -13.69 -2.72 7.30
CA TYR A 127 -14.55 -1.76 6.64
C TYR A 127 -14.69 -0.44 7.43
N ASN A 128 -14.95 -0.52 8.72
CA ASN A 128 -15.10 0.67 9.55
C ASN A 128 -13.77 1.42 9.72
N GLN A 129 -12.64 0.71 9.87
CA GLN A 129 -11.32 1.31 9.95
C GLN A 129 -11.01 2.11 8.66
N ALA A 130 -11.26 1.50 7.50
CA ALA A 130 -11.00 2.13 6.22
C ALA A 130 -11.93 3.32 5.93
N THR A 131 -13.23 3.21 6.24
CA THR A 131 -14.23 4.19 5.83
C THR A 131 -14.52 5.28 6.86
N ARG A 132 -14.18 5.04 8.14
CA ARG A 132 -14.46 5.98 9.25
C ARG A 132 -13.20 6.56 9.87
N GLY A 133 -12.03 6.06 9.45
CA GLY A 133 -10.74 6.46 10.01
C GLY A 133 -10.48 5.89 11.41
N GLY A 134 -9.30 6.11 11.92
CA GLY A 134 -8.84 5.60 13.22
C GLY A 134 -7.81 6.50 13.91
N GLY A 135 -7.31 7.52 13.22
CA GLY A 135 -6.46 8.55 13.80
C GLY A 135 -7.27 9.64 14.51
N ASN A 136 -6.62 10.71 14.86
CA ASN A 136 -7.30 11.87 15.47
C ASN A 136 -7.76 12.86 14.41
N GLY A 137 -8.75 13.68 14.78
CA GLY A 137 -9.32 14.70 13.93
C GLY A 137 -10.48 14.18 13.05
N ASP A 138 -11.08 15.10 12.35
CA ASP A 138 -12.20 14.84 11.44
C ASP A 138 -11.69 14.89 9.99
N TYR A 139 -11.45 13.74 9.41
CA TYR A 139 -10.94 13.60 8.04
C TYR A 139 -11.57 12.40 7.34
N ASN A 140 -11.52 12.41 6.02
CA ASN A 140 -11.96 11.31 5.18
C ASN A 140 -10.85 10.88 4.24
N VAL A 141 -10.85 9.60 3.86
CA VAL A 141 -9.97 9.03 2.86
C VAL A 141 -10.78 8.46 1.70
N ILE A 142 -10.18 8.42 0.52
CA ILE A 142 -10.76 7.73 -0.62
C ILE A 142 -10.45 6.24 -0.45
N VAL A 143 -11.49 5.40 -0.47
CA VAL A 143 -11.36 3.95 -0.31
C VAL A 143 -11.85 3.25 -1.57
N LEU A 144 -10.99 2.41 -2.14
CA LEU A 144 -11.31 1.54 -3.26
C LEU A 144 -11.24 0.09 -2.81
N ALA A 145 -12.15 -0.73 -3.28
CA ALA A 145 -12.23 -2.16 -2.97
C ALA A 145 -12.35 -2.97 -4.27
N PRO A 146 -11.23 -3.33 -4.89
CA PRO A 146 -11.23 -4.07 -6.14
C PRO A 146 -11.82 -5.48 -5.96
N ALA A 147 -12.61 -5.92 -6.93
CA ALA A 147 -13.27 -7.24 -6.95
C ALA A 147 -12.53 -8.28 -7.79
N SER A 148 -11.50 -7.87 -8.54
CA SER A 148 -10.70 -8.76 -9.39
C SER A 148 -9.22 -8.36 -9.39
N VAL A 149 -8.36 -9.25 -9.86
CA VAL A 149 -6.92 -8.97 -10.01
C VAL A 149 -6.67 -7.84 -11.01
N GLN A 150 -7.50 -7.76 -12.06
CA GLN A 150 -7.39 -6.66 -13.03
C GLN A 150 -7.76 -5.32 -12.40
N GLU A 151 -8.85 -5.25 -11.65
CA GLU A 151 -9.25 -4.03 -10.94
C GLU A 151 -8.23 -3.58 -9.87
N MET A 152 -7.41 -4.52 -9.35
CA MET A 152 -6.30 -4.14 -8.46
C MET A 152 -5.19 -3.39 -9.18
N ALA A 153 -5.04 -3.63 -10.48
CA ALA A 153 -4.03 -2.98 -11.31
C ALA A 153 -4.51 -1.65 -11.88
N ASP A 154 -5.83 -1.52 -12.12
CA ASP A 154 -6.48 -0.33 -12.67
C ASP A 154 -6.60 0.79 -11.63
#